data_21829dc824df515d0766101e0d66c4f1
#
_entry.id   21829dc824df515d0766101e0d66c4f1
#
_cell.length_a   1.000
_cell.length_b   1.000
_cell.length_c   1.000
_cell.angle_alpha   90.00
_cell.angle_beta   90.00
_cell.angle_gamma   90.00
#
_symmetry.space_group_name_H-M   'P 1'
#
loop_
_entity.id
_entity.type
_entity.pdbx_description
1 polymer ?
#
loop_
_entity_poly.entity_id
_entity_poly.type
_entity_poly.pdbx_seq_one_letter_code
_entity_poly.pdbx_strand_id
1 'polypeptide(L)'
;MPLIIISGLPTSGKSTRAKQLHDYLSKRIADTKYRLHLISDESLSISRVVYDLSPDKLPAHTRSANASEKDARAAIYGAVKRVLSDKDIVILDGLNYIKGWRYQLHCESKAVRTPSCILQIGCAVDKAREVNETRLQERDTESNKTTDEAAPTSMESSDPIVDSTEPYEPGNWDNLVFRYEEPNPMTRWDSPLFTLIWQDDEAQTTKVFSDLWDAIAGEARKVVRPNQATIQRGREESGDYLYLLDRETSDVVKRIVEAQRESDDVDEVRIPSGSGELVIQLPAGKKVGLPQLQRLRRAFMGLHRGGIGLEAAGDMKSSRLRDTFVTYLNDAFEKDE
;
A
#
# COMPACT_ATOMS: atom_id res chain seq x y z
N MET A 1 -0.99 12.72 11.26
CA MET A 1 -0.87 11.94 12.51
C MET A 1 -0.01 10.71 12.27
N PRO A 2 0.59 10.10 13.29
CA PRO A 2 1.67 9.14 13.09
C PRO A 2 1.23 7.73 12.74
N LEU A 3 2.14 7.01 12.08
CA LEU A 3 2.15 5.57 12.00
C LEU A 3 3.14 5.04 13.05
N ILE A 4 2.66 4.29 14.03
CA ILE A 4 3.47 3.66 15.08
C ILE A 4 3.62 2.19 14.71
N ILE A 5 4.83 1.76 14.40
CA ILE A 5 5.13 0.38 14.00
C ILE A 5 5.74 -0.33 15.21
N ILE A 6 5.09 -1.38 15.69
CA ILE A 6 5.61 -2.19 16.79
C ILE A 6 6.50 -3.30 16.22
N SER A 7 7.71 -3.44 16.74
CA SER A 7 8.67 -4.45 16.32
C SER A 7 9.26 -5.19 17.52
N GLY A 8 9.71 -6.41 17.31
CA GLY A 8 10.31 -7.27 18.35
C GLY A 8 10.23 -8.74 17.95
N LEU A 9 10.90 -9.59 18.70
CA LEU A 9 10.90 -11.04 18.50
C LEU A 9 9.49 -11.64 18.53
N PRO A 10 9.23 -12.78 17.88
CA PRO A 10 8.00 -13.52 18.12
C PRO A 10 7.85 -13.80 19.62
N THR A 11 6.63 -13.77 20.14
CA THR A 11 6.29 -13.99 21.56
C THR A 11 6.97 -13.05 22.58
N SER A 12 7.47 -11.89 22.15
CA SER A 12 8.11 -10.88 23.01
C SER A 12 7.13 -9.94 23.74
N GLY A 13 5.82 -10.18 23.71
CA GLY A 13 4.82 -9.32 24.36
C GLY A 13 4.38 -8.09 23.55
N LYS A 14 4.64 -8.04 22.22
CA LYS A 14 4.26 -6.93 21.34
C LYS A 14 2.79 -6.56 21.46
N SER A 15 1.88 -7.53 21.32
CA SER A 15 0.43 -7.27 21.32
C SER A 15 -0.07 -6.76 22.67
N THR A 16 0.52 -7.21 23.77
CA THR A 16 0.24 -6.67 25.11
C THR A 16 0.61 -5.18 25.18
N ARG A 17 1.83 -4.83 24.73
CA ARG A 17 2.29 -3.44 24.70
C ARG A 17 1.52 -2.58 23.70
N ALA A 18 1.07 -3.18 22.57
CA ALA A 18 0.21 -2.51 21.61
C ALA A 18 -1.14 -2.12 22.21
N LYS A 19 -1.78 -3.04 22.93
CA LYS A 19 -3.05 -2.80 23.64
C LYS A 19 -2.87 -1.73 24.72
N GLN A 20 -1.80 -1.80 25.53
CA GLN A 20 -1.47 -0.77 26.53
C GLN A 20 -1.26 0.61 25.92
N LEU A 21 -0.52 0.69 24.80
CA LEU A 21 -0.32 1.94 24.07
C LEU A 21 -1.65 2.47 23.50
N HIS A 22 -2.48 1.59 22.95
CA HIS A 22 -3.81 1.96 22.45
C HIS A 22 -4.66 2.56 23.57
N ASP A 23 -4.71 1.94 24.75
CA ASP A 23 -5.47 2.43 25.89
C ASP A 23 -4.93 3.78 26.42
N TYR A 24 -3.61 3.91 26.46
CA TYR A 24 -2.95 5.17 26.83
C TYR A 24 -3.32 6.30 25.87
N LEU A 25 -3.20 6.05 24.57
CA LEU A 25 -3.51 7.04 23.54
C LEU A 25 -5.01 7.35 23.47
N SER A 26 -5.89 6.37 23.65
CA SER A 26 -7.34 6.57 23.68
C SER A 26 -7.75 7.59 24.75
N LYS A 27 -7.16 7.48 25.95
CA LYS A 27 -7.40 8.47 27.02
C LYS A 27 -6.89 9.87 26.66
N ARG A 28 -5.75 9.94 25.96
CA ARG A 28 -5.08 11.21 25.66
C ARG A 28 -5.73 11.96 24.49
N ILE A 29 -6.42 11.27 23.60
CA ILE A 29 -7.08 11.88 22.44
C ILE A 29 -8.60 12.09 22.64
N ALA A 30 -9.16 11.73 23.80
CA ALA A 30 -10.61 11.75 24.06
C ALA A 30 -11.27 13.10 23.71
N ASP A 31 -10.58 14.22 23.97
CA ASP A 31 -11.08 15.57 23.70
C ASP A 31 -10.56 16.14 22.36
N THR A 32 -9.99 15.31 21.51
CA THR A 32 -9.40 15.72 20.23
C THR A 32 -10.21 15.22 19.04
N LYS A 33 -9.92 15.72 17.84
CA LYS A 33 -10.53 15.24 16.59
C LYS A 33 -9.76 14.06 15.96
N TYR A 34 -8.82 13.47 16.68
CA TYR A 34 -8.01 12.38 16.19
C TYR A 34 -8.73 11.05 16.33
N ARG A 35 -8.48 10.16 15.36
CA ARG A 35 -8.98 8.79 15.38
C ARG A 35 -7.80 7.85 15.64
N LEU A 36 -8.04 6.82 16.41
CA LEU A 36 -7.04 5.81 16.75
C LEU A 36 -7.43 4.47 16.14
N HIS A 37 -6.49 3.84 15.47
CA HIS A 37 -6.65 2.54 14.84
C HIS A 37 -5.55 1.59 15.32
N LEU A 38 -5.96 0.41 15.76
CA LEU A 38 -5.06 -0.72 16.02
C LEU A 38 -5.24 -1.74 14.90
N ILE A 39 -4.20 -1.94 14.12
CA ILE A 39 -4.15 -2.95 13.05
C ILE A 39 -3.22 -4.05 13.53
N SER A 40 -3.73 -5.27 13.58
CA SER A 40 -2.98 -6.46 14.00
C SER A 40 -3.27 -7.63 13.06
N ASP A 41 -2.43 -8.66 13.10
CA ASP A 41 -2.69 -9.92 12.41
C ASP A 41 -4.05 -10.51 12.86
N GLU A 42 -4.36 -10.41 14.16
CA GLU A 42 -5.64 -10.82 14.74
C GLU A 42 -6.82 -10.04 14.12
N SER A 43 -6.74 -8.71 14.04
CA SER A 43 -7.81 -7.87 13.48
C SER A 43 -8.07 -8.11 11.99
N LEU A 44 -7.11 -8.69 11.29
CA LEU A 44 -7.18 -9.05 9.88
C LEU A 44 -7.39 -10.54 9.64
N SER A 45 -7.61 -11.33 10.69
CA SER A 45 -7.76 -12.79 10.62
C SER A 45 -6.60 -13.48 9.92
N ILE A 46 -5.37 -12.98 10.12
CA ILE A 46 -4.15 -13.55 9.57
C ILE A 46 -3.59 -14.58 10.54
N SER A 47 -3.65 -15.85 10.15
CA SER A 47 -3.10 -16.95 10.94
C SER A 47 -1.57 -16.90 10.96
N ARG A 48 -0.96 -17.33 12.07
CA ARG A 48 0.50 -17.44 12.22
C ARG A 48 1.16 -18.46 11.31
N VAL A 49 0.38 -19.40 10.77
CA VAL A 49 0.84 -20.39 9.79
C VAL A 49 1.32 -19.71 8.50
N VAL A 50 0.84 -18.51 8.15
CA VAL A 50 1.28 -17.79 6.95
C VAL A 50 2.78 -17.42 6.96
N TYR A 51 3.39 -17.39 8.15
CA TYR A 51 4.81 -17.10 8.34
C TYR A 51 5.68 -18.35 8.31
N ASP A 52 5.07 -19.54 8.26
CA ASP A 52 5.77 -20.83 8.20
C ASP A 52 6.24 -21.08 6.76
N LEU A 53 7.55 -21.12 6.59
CA LEU A 53 8.19 -21.38 5.29
C LEU A 53 8.58 -22.85 5.11
N SER A 54 8.14 -23.73 6.02
CA SER A 54 8.44 -25.17 5.94
C SER A 54 7.87 -25.76 4.66
N PRO A 55 8.66 -26.52 3.86
CA PRO A 55 8.22 -27.08 2.59
C PRO A 55 6.97 -27.95 2.70
N ASP A 56 6.83 -28.65 3.82
CA ASP A 56 5.75 -29.61 4.08
C ASP A 56 4.37 -28.95 4.26
N LYS A 57 4.35 -27.65 4.58
CA LYS A 57 3.13 -26.87 4.82
C LYS A 57 2.75 -25.98 3.65
N LEU A 58 3.54 -25.96 2.58
CA LEU A 58 3.24 -25.17 1.40
C LEU A 58 2.21 -25.87 0.53
N PRO A 59 1.15 -25.19 0.06
CA PRO A 59 0.23 -25.72 -0.93
C PRO A 59 0.98 -26.13 -2.21
N ALA A 60 0.63 -27.29 -2.79
CA ALA A 60 1.33 -27.89 -3.93
C ALA A 60 1.46 -26.98 -5.19
N HIS A 61 0.67 -25.91 -5.26
CA HIS A 61 0.65 -24.94 -6.37
C HIS A 61 1.22 -23.56 -6.01
N THR A 62 1.82 -23.40 -4.83
CA THR A 62 2.45 -22.13 -4.46
C THR A 62 3.72 -21.90 -5.27
N ARG A 63 3.77 -20.76 -5.97
CA ARG A 63 4.93 -20.35 -6.79
C ARG A 63 6.18 -20.00 -5.97
N SER A 64 6.05 -19.76 -4.69
CA SER A 64 7.13 -19.27 -3.83
C SER A 64 6.85 -19.63 -2.38
N ALA A 65 7.86 -20.12 -1.67
CA ALA A 65 7.78 -20.49 -0.26
C ALA A 65 7.23 -19.38 0.65
N ASN A 66 7.40 -18.12 0.28
CA ASN A 66 6.92 -16.97 1.05
C ASN A 66 5.68 -16.28 0.40
N ALA A 67 4.92 -16.97 -0.43
CA ALA A 67 3.75 -16.40 -1.08
C ALA A 67 2.68 -15.99 -0.06
N SER A 68 2.34 -16.88 0.88
CA SER A 68 1.36 -16.62 1.95
C SER A 68 1.74 -15.42 2.82
N GLU A 69 3.03 -15.32 3.15
CA GLU A 69 3.55 -14.17 3.91
C GLU A 69 3.49 -12.86 3.11
N LYS A 70 3.72 -12.91 1.79
CA LYS A 70 3.57 -11.72 0.92
C LYS A 70 2.11 -11.28 0.83
N ASP A 71 1.18 -12.22 0.73
CA ASP A 71 -0.25 -11.94 0.69
C ASP A 71 -0.74 -11.34 2.02
N ALA A 72 -0.30 -11.89 3.14
CA ALA A 72 -0.56 -11.33 4.46
C ALA A 72 -0.04 -9.89 4.60
N ARG A 73 1.21 -9.64 4.17
CA ARG A 73 1.77 -8.28 4.16
C ARG A 73 1.01 -7.34 3.21
N ALA A 74 0.51 -7.84 2.08
CA ALA A 74 -0.31 -7.04 1.17
C ALA A 74 -1.66 -6.66 1.81
N ALA A 75 -2.28 -7.58 2.56
CA ALA A 75 -3.51 -7.31 3.31
C ALA A 75 -3.27 -6.26 4.41
N ILE A 76 -2.21 -6.40 5.21
CA ILE A 76 -1.79 -5.43 6.23
C ILE A 76 -1.53 -4.05 5.59
N TYR A 77 -0.77 -4.01 4.50
CA TYR A 77 -0.48 -2.77 3.78
C TYR A 77 -1.75 -2.08 3.29
N GLY A 78 -2.67 -2.84 2.72
CA GLY A 78 -3.97 -2.34 2.30
C GLY A 78 -4.80 -1.77 3.45
N ALA A 79 -4.77 -2.43 4.63
CA ALA A 79 -5.46 -1.96 5.84
C ALA A 79 -4.85 -0.64 6.34
N VAL A 80 -3.51 -0.57 6.46
CA VAL A 80 -2.81 0.66 6.85
C VAL A 80 -3.13 1.79 5.88
N LYS A 81 -3.04 1.55 4.58
CA LYS A 81 -3.25 2.57 3.55
C LYS A 81 -4.66 3.15 3.55
N ARG A 82 -5.68 2.35 3.90
CA ARG A 82 -7.07 2.80 3.98
C ARG A 82 -7.33 3.80 5.10
N VAL A 83 -6.63 3.67 6.23
CA VAL A 83 -6.88 4.50 7.42
C VAL A 83 -5.82 5.58 7.65
N LEU A 84 -4.64 5.45 7.02
CA LEU A 84 -3.53 6.37 7.26
C LEU A 84 -3.83 7.76 6.67
N SER A 85 -3.98 8.76 7.53
CA SER A 85 -4.21 10.13 7.15
C SER A 85 -3.54 11.12 8.15
N ASP A 86 -3.69 12.40 7.90
CA ASP A 86 -3.22 13.46 8.79
C ASP A 86 -4.03 13.59 10.10
N LYS A 87 -5.17 12.90 10.20
CA LYS A 87 -6.07 12.89 11.38
C LYS A 87 -6.11 11.55 12.11
N ASP A 88 -5.44 10.54 11.58
CA ASP A 88 -5.49 9.18 12.09
C ASP A 88 -4.16 8.79 12.76
N ILE A 89 -4.22 8.25 13.96
CA ILE A 89 -3.11 7.59 14.63
C ILE A 89 -3.26 6.10 14.36
N VAL A 90 -2.25 5.50 13.74
CA VAL A 90 -2.27 4.08 13.40
C VAL A 90 -1.21 3.35 14.20
N ILE A 91 -1.60 2.38 15.00
CA ILE A 91 -0.73 1.42 15.67
C ILE A 91 -0.74 0.15 14.83
N LEU A 92 0.41 -0.25 14.33
CA LEU A 92 0.57 -1.49 13.59
C LEU A 92 1.25 -2.53 14.49
N ASP A 93 0.45 -3.46 15.00
CA ASP A 93 0.89 -4.62 15.77
C ASP A 93 1.06 -5.82 14.85
N GLY A 94 2.24 -6.34 14.78
CA GLY A 94 2.61 -7.49 13.96
C GLY A 94 4.08 -7.83 14.14
N LEU A 95 4.58 -8.77 13.36
CA LEU A 95 6.00 -9.13 13.45
C LEU A 95 6.91 -7.96 13.05
N ASN A 96 6.60 -7.26 11.98
CA ASN A 96 7.32 -6.11 11.44
C ASN A 96 8.86 -6.27 11.43
N TYR A 97 9.31 -7.51 11.25
CA TYR A 97 10.68 -7.96 11.47
C TYR A 97 11.60 -7.65 10.30
N ILE A 98 11.06 -7.41 9.09
CA ILE A 98 11.85 -7.14 7.89
C ILE A 98 12.10 -5.63 7.74
N LYS A 99 13.36 -5.24 7.62
CA LYS A 99 13.78 -3.85 7.40
C LYS A 99 13.14 -3.22 6.16
N GLY A 100 13.11 -3.96 5.04
CA GLY A 100 12.48 -3.51 3.82
C GLY A 100 10.97 -3.25 3.97
N TRP A 101 10.29 -4.02 4.79
CA TRP A 101 8.89 -3.80 5.12
C TRP A 101 8.68 -2.52 5.94
N ARG A 102 9.48 -2.28 6.97
CA ARG A 102 9.43 -1.03 7.74
C ARG A 102 9.75 0.18 6.88
N TYR A 103 10.69 0.06 5.94
CA TYR A 103 10.98 1.10 4.95
C TYR A 103 9.78 1.41 4.06
N GLN A 104 9.08 0.39 3.55
CA GLN A 104 7.88 0.56 2.74
C GLN A 104 6.79 1.34 3.48
N LEU A 105 6.51 0.98 4.73
CA LEU A 105 5.55 1.67 5.60
C LEU A 105 5.96 3.12 5.88
N HIS A 106 7.25 3.37 6.09
CA HIS A 106 7.78 4.72 6.25
C HIS A 106 7.58 5.56 4.97
N CYS A 107 7.78 4.98 3.79
CA CYS A 107 7.51 5.68 2.53
C CYS A 107 6.03 6.05 2.38
N GLU A 108 5.12 5.14 2.77
CA GLU A 108 3.69 5.40 2.74
C GLU A 108 3.28 6.51 3.70
N SER A 109 3.82 6.51 4.94
CA SER A 109 3.56 7.59 5.89
C SER A 109 4.02 8.95 5.37
N LYS A 110 5.15 8.99 4.68
CA LYS A 110 5.65 10.22 4.04
C LYS A 110 4.79 10.68 2.87
N ALA A 111 4.24 9.76 2.08
CA ALA A 111 3.35 10.10 0.96
C ALA A 111 2.12 10.88 1.46
N VAL A 112 1.57 10.51 2.61
CA VAL A 112 0.45 11.22 3.25
C VAL A 112 0.88 12.30 4.26
N ARG A 113 2.16 12.74 4.23
CA ARG A 113 2.73 13.80 5.07
C ARG A 113 2.62 13.54 6.56
N THR A 114 2.69 12.28 6.95
CA THR A 114 2.52 11.81 8.33
C THR A 114 3.87 11.29 8.86
N PRO A 115 4.23 11.55 10.13
CA PRO A 115 5.41 10.95 10.73
C PRO A 115 5.20 9.45 10.98
N SER A 116 6.30 8.70 10.99
CA SER A 116 6.33 7.32 11.49
C SER A 116 7.35 7.19 12.60
N CYS A 117 7.12 6.28 13.52
CA CYS A 117 8.07 5.88 14.56
C CYS A 117 8.02 4.37 14.78
N ILE A 118 9.06 3.85 15.39
CA ILE A 118 9.14 2.44 15.79
C ILE A 118 9.06 2.36 17.29
N LEU A 119 8.22 1.45 17.80
CA LEU A 119 8.25 0.99 19.17
C LEU A 119 8.79 -0.44 19.19
N GLN A 120 10.03 -0.59 19.64
CA GLN A 120 10.69 -1.88 19.77
C GLN A 120 10.41 -2.50 21.14
N ILE A 121 10.00 -3.76 21.14
CA ILE A 121 9.83 -4.53 22.36
C ILE A 121 11.05 -5.45 22.53
N GLY A 122 11.94 -5.06 23.42
CA GLY A 122 13.14 -5.83 23.78
C GLY A 122 12.80 -6.98 24.70
N CYS A 123 13.16 -8.19 24.30
CA CYS A 123 13.03 -9.42 25.08
C CYS A 123 14.21 -10.33 24.79
N ALA A 124 14.75 -10.98 25.84
CA ALA A 124 15.75 -12.01 25.65
C ALA A 124 15.18 -13.18 24.83
N VAL A 125 15.97 -13.73 23.92
CA VAL A 125 15.56 -14.84 23.04
C VAL A 125 15.04 -16.01 23.84
N ASP A 126 15.75 -16.39 24.93
CA ASP A 126 15.38 -17.52 25.80
C ASP A 126 14.01 -17.28 26.45
N LYS A 127 13.76 -16.05 26.93
CA LYS A 127 12.46 -15.71 27.53
C LYS A 127 11.32 -15.73 26.51
N ALA A 128 11.55 -15.24 25.32
CA ALA A 128 10.57 -15.30 24.25
C ALA A 128 10.27 -16.74 23.81
N ARG A 129 11.29 -17.61 23.82
CA ARG A 129 11.16 -19.05 23.57
C ARG A 129 10.33 -19.73 24.66
N GLU A 130 10.64 -19.49 25.92
CA GLU A 130 9.90 -20.02 27.06
C GLU A 130 8.41 -19.71 26.99
N VAL A 131 8.07 -18.47 26.62
CA VAL A 131 6.67 -18.06 26.42
C VAL A 131 6.01 -18.84 25.27
N ASN A 132 6.72 -19.07 24.17
CA ASN A 132 6.17 -19.87 23.07
C ASN A 132 5.95 -21.34 23.46
N GLU A 133 6.90 -21.93 24.18
CA GLU A 133 6.82 -23.31 24.66
C GLU A 133 5.68 -23.50 25.66
N THR A 134 5.50 -22.55 26.59
CA THR A 134 4.34 -22.56 27.49
C THR A 134 3.02 -22.59 26.76
N ARG A 135 2.87 -21.74 25.76
CA ARG A 135 1.65 -21.70 24.92
C ARG A 135 1.44 -22.99 24.09
N LEU A 136 2.53 -23.61 23.63
CA LEU A 136 2.44 -24.91 22.95
C LEU A 136 1.90 -25.98 23.90
N GLN A 137 2.41 -26.02 25.14
CA GLN A 137 1.95 -26.96 26.16
C GLN A 137 0.47 -26.73 26.53
N GLU A 138 0.05 -25.48 26.66
CA GLU A 138 -1.35 -25.11 26.92
C GLU A 138 -2.26 -25.60 25.80
N ARG A 139 -1.91 -25.33 24.54
CA ARG A 139 -2.67 -25.80 23.35
C ARG A 139 -2.80 -27.33 23.31
N ASP A 140 -1.69 -28.04 23.56
CA ASP A 140 -1.67 -29.52 23.50
C ASP A 140 -2.48 -30.12 24.68
N THR A 141 -2.52 -29.43 25.81
CA THR A 141 -3.34 -29.83 26.96
C THR A 141 -4.82 -29.64 26.70
N GLU A 142 -5.20 -28.54 26.04
CA GLU A 142 -6.60 -28.27 25.66
C GLU A 142 -7.09 -29.24 24.58
N SER A 143 -6.25 -29.55 23.60
CA SER A 143 -6.58 -30.52 22.55
C SER A 143 -6.83 -31.92 23.10
N ASN A 144 -6.12 -32.32 24.14
CA ASN A 144 -6.31 -33.62 24.79
C ASN A 144 -7.60 -33.68 25.66
N LYS A 145 -8.06 -32.55 26.21
CA LYS A 145 -9.33 -32.49 26.97
C LYS A 145 -10.56 -32.62 26.11
N THR A 146 -10.52 -32.10 24.88
CA THR A 146 -11.65 -32.17 23.93
C THR A 146 -11.85 -33.54 23.30
N THR A 147 -10.91 -34.46 23.42
CA THR A 147 -11.03 -35.83 22.90
C THR A 147 -11.78 -36.77 23.83
N ASP A 148 -11.96 -36.44 25.12
CA ASP A 148 -12.63 -37.31 26.10
C ASP A 148 -14.12 -37.01 26.35
N GLU A 149 -14.68 -35.93 25.77
CA GLU A 149 -16.12 -35.64 25.83
C GLU A 149 -16.73 -35.55 24.41
N ALA A 150 -17.13 -36.70 23.90
CA ALA A 150 -17.92 -36.77 22.66
C ALA A 150 -19.42 -36.60 22.98
N ALA A 151 -19.99 -35.47 22.62
CA ALA A 151 -21.43 -35.38 22.32
C ALA A 151 -21.67 -34.27 21.27
N PRO A 152 -22.46 -34.55 20.23
CA PRO A 152 -22.63 -33.64 19.10
C PRO A 152 -23.78 -32.68 19.32
N THR A 153 -23.55 -31.37 19.23
CA THR A 153 -24.68 -30.45 18.98
C THR A 153 -24.25 -29.19 18.26
N SER A 154 -24.93 -28.99 17.10
CA SER A 154 -25.18 -27.75 16.39
C SER A 154 -24.00 -27.00 15.75
N MET A 155 -24.05 -27.05 14.43
CA MET A 155 -23.45 -26.11 13.48
C MET A 155 -23.90 -24.68 13.80
N GLU A 156 -23.01 -23.85 14.27
CA GLU A 156 -23.04 -22.42 14.03
C GLU A 156 -21.69 -22.05 13.42
N SER A 157 -21.76 -21.48 12.22
CA SER A 157 -20.64 -20.93 11.47
C SER A 157 -20.08 -19.72 12.21
N SER A 158 -19.13 -19.94 13.09
CA SER A 158 -18.27 -18.87 13.60
C SER A 158 -16.94 -18.95 12.87
N ASP A 159 -16.62 -17.87 12.15
CA ASP A 159 -15.25 -17.66 11.65
C ASP A 159 -14.27 -17.91 12.80
N PRO A 160 -13.15 -18.62 12.56
CA PRO A 160 -12.18 -18.88 13.60
C PRO A 160 -11.60 -17.55 14.09
N ILE A 161 -11.96 -17.16 15.30
CA ILE A 161 -11.33 -16.03 15.99
C ILE A 161 -9.89 -16.42 16.18
N VAL A 162 -8.99 -15.79 15.40
CA VAL A 162 -7.54 -15.98 15.53
C VAL A 162 -7.13 -15.37 16.86
N ASP A 163 -6.95 -16.22 17.87
CA ASP A 163 -6.54 -15.77 19.20
C ASP A 163 -5.08 -15.28 19.20
N SER A 164 -4.84 -14.12 19.81
CA SER A 164 -3.50 -13.54 19.97
C SER A 164 -2.56 -14.40 20.83
N THR A 165 -3.08 -15.44 21.46
CA THR A 165 -2.34 -16.40 22.27
C THR A 165 -1.86 -17.62 21.49
N GLU A 166 -2.27 -17.82 20.23
CA GLU A 166 -1.83 -18.95 19.40
C GLU A 166 -0.30 -19.05 19.39
N PRO A 167 0.30 -20.23 19.65
CA PRO A 167 1.74 -20.41 19.58
C PRO A 167 2.27 -20.50 18.16
N TYR A 168 3.56 -20.26 17.99
CA TYR A 168 4.27 -20.62 16.76
C TYR A 168 4.82 -22.04 16.88
N GLU A 169 4.76 -22.82 15.82
CA GLU A 169 5.48 -24.08 15.73
C GLU A 169 6.99 -23.84 15.93
N PRO A 170 7.73 -24.72 16.62
CA PRO A 170 9.14 -24.48 17.00
C PRO A 170 10.02 -24.11 15.81
N GLY A 171 9.92 -24.84 14.70
CA GLY A 171 10.71 -24.56 13.49
C GLY A 171 10.37 -23.20 12.85
N ASN A 172 9.10 -22.80 12.87
CA ASN A 172 8.67 -21.49 12.40
C ASN A 172 9.18 -20.38 13.33
N TRP A 173 9.09 -20.59 14.65
CA TRP A 173 9.58 -19.64 15.65
C TRP A 173 11.09 -19.38 15.48
N ASP A 174 11.90 -20.42 15.38
CA ASP A 174 13.34 -20.32 15.15
C ASP A 174 13.68 -19.61 13.84
N ASN A 175 12.94 -19.90 12.78
CA ASN A 175 13.09 -19.24 11.49
C ASN A 175 12.75 -17.74 11.56
N LEU A 176 11.71 -17.36 12.30
CA LEU A 176 11.33 -15.97 12.50
C LEU A 176 12.39 -15.22 13.33
N VAL A 177 12.95 -15.83 14.37
CA VAL A 177 14.05 -15.24 15.15
C VAL A 177 15.28 -15.04 14.27
N PHE A 178 15.64 -16.03 13.45
CA PHE A 178 16.78 -15.92 12.52
C PHE A 178 16.58 -14.79 11.49
N ARG A 179 15.35 -14.59 11.01
CA ARG A 179 15.02 -13.55 10.02
C ARG A 179 14.77 -12.17 10.65
N TYR A 180 14.80 -12.04 11.96
CA TYR A 180 14.53 -10.78 12.64
C TYR A 180 15.65 -9.76 12.39
N GLU A 181 15.32 -8.68 11.68
CA GLU A 181 16.19 -7.55 11.42
C GLU A 181 15.87 -6.44 12.42
N GLU A 182 16.71 -6.32 13.46
CA GLU A 182 16.50 -5.35 14.52
C GLU A 182 16.43 -3.90 14.00
N PRO A 183 15.49 -3.07 14.51
CA PRO A 183 15.43 -1.66 14.17
C PRO A 183 16.70 -0.91 14.55
N ASN A 184 17.15 -0.03 13.66
CA ASN A 184 18.36 0.76 13.87
C ASN A 184 18.03 2.26 13.90
N PRO A 185 18.25 2.97 15.04
CA PRO A 185 17.92 4.38 15.18
C PRO A 185 18.72 5.30 14.25
N MET A 186 19.82 4.84 13.69
CA MET A 186 20.63 5.58 12.72
C MET A 186 20.00 5.61 11.33
N THR A 187 19.03 4.74 11.06
CA THR A 187 18.31 4.75 9.79
C THR A 187 17.06 5.63 9.86
N ARG A 188 16.78 6.36 8.78
CA ARG A 188 15.68 7.33 8.73
C ARG A 188 14.30 6.69 8.90
N TRP A 189 14.11 5.46 8.47
CA TRP A 189 12.82 4.76 8.51
C TRP A 189 12.56 4.06 9.85
N ASP A 190 13.59 3.79 10.64
CA ASP A 190 13.47 3.28 11.99
C ASP A 190 13.57 4.39 13.06
N SER A 191 13.67 5.66 12.65
CA SER A 191 13.77 6.82 13.56
C SER A 191 12.51 7.69 13.49
N PRO A 192 12.00 8.16 14.66
CA PRO A 192 12.48 7.89 16.02
C PRO A 192 12.20 6.46 16.48
N LEU A 193 13.12 5.90 17.24
CA LEU A 193 13.04 4.57 17.83
C LEU A 193 12.84 4.68 19.35
N PHE A 194 11.76 4.07 19.83
CA PHE A 194 11.46 3.93 21.27
C PHE A 194 11.62 2.45 21.65
N THR A 195 12.16 2.19 22.81
CA THR A 195 12.37 0.81 23.26
C THR A 195 11.69 0.60 24.60
N LEU A 196 10.90 -0.46 24.70
CA LEU A 196 10.39 -1.04 25.94
C LEU A 196 11.03 -2.41 26.14
N ILE A 197 11.41 -2.71 27.37
CA ILE A 197 11.93 -4.01 27.73
C ILE A 197 10.81 -4.86 28.33
N TRP A 198 10.94 -6.17 28.23
CA TRP A 198 9.97 -7.12 28.81
C TRP A 198 9.67 -6.83 30.29
N GLN A 199 10.73 -6.49 31.08
CA GLN A 199 10.65 -6.25 32.52
C GLN A 199 10.15 -4.85 32.91
N ASP A 200 9.95 -3.93 31.94
CA ASP A 200 9.56 -2.56 32.26
C ASP A 200 8.22 -2.53 33.01
N ASP A 201 8.22 -1.83 34.13
CA ASP A 201 7.03 -1.58 34.94
C ASP A 201 6.08 -0.57 34.29
N GLU A 202 4.96 -0.31 34.93
CA GLU A 202 3.94 0.61 34.42
C GLU A 202 4.46 2.05 34.33
N ALA A 203 5.30 2.49 35.27
CA ALA A 203 5.84 3.84 35.29
C ALA A 203 6.83 4.05 34.13
N GLN A 204 7.74 3.09 33.91
CA GLN A 204 8.67 3.09 32.78
C GLN A 204 7.93 3.06 31.44
N THR A 205 6.93 2.17 31.33
CA THR A 205 6.08 2.05 30.16
C THR A 205 5.34 3.36 29.84
N THR A 206 4.73 3.98 30.85
CA THR A 206 4.02 5.25 30.70
C THR A 206 4.96 6.37 30.28
N LYS A 207 6.18 6.41 30.81
CA LYS A 207 7.21 7.37 30.41
C LYS A 207 7.53 7.23 28.91
N VAL A 208 7.81 6.01 28.43
CA VAL A 208 8.10 5.78 27.01
C VAL A 208 6.93 6.15 26.13
N PHE A 209 5.68 5.88 26.55
CA PHE A 209 4.49 6.31 25.83
C PHE A 209 4.32 7.84 25.79
N SER A 210 4.70 8.53 26.88
CA SER A 210 4.70 9.99 26.89
C SER A 210 5.76 10.56 25.94
N ASP A 211 6.98 10.04 25.98
CA ASP A 211 8.07 10.45 25.10
C ASP A 211 7.71 10.20 23.61
N LEU A 212 7.06 9.07 23.34
CA LEU A 212 6.54 8.72 22.01
C LEU A 212 5.48 9.74 21.58
N TRP A 213 4.51 10.06 22.46
CA TRP A 213 3.47 11.05 22.16
C TRP A 213 4.09 12.41 21.84
N ASP A 214 5.04 12.88 22.64
CA ASP A 214 5.67 14.19 22.46
C ASP A 214 6.42 14.28 21.13
N ALA A 215 7.05 13.18 20.69
CA ALA A 215 7.74 13.11 19.40
C ALA A 215 6.78 13.14 18.18
N ILE A 216 5.57 12.61 18.31
CA ILE A 216 4.64 12.44 17.19
C ILE A 216 3.53 13.49 17.13
N ALA A 217 3.09 14.01 18.28
CA ALA A 217 1.97 14.94 18.41
C ALA A 217 2.32 16.23 19.16
N GLY A 218 3.46 16.27 19.87
CA GLY A 218 3.91 17.42 20.64
C GLY A 218 4.32 18.62 19.77
N GLU A 219 4.55 19.77 20.41
CA GLU A 219 4.97 21.03 19.75
C GLU A 219 6.31 20.89 19.01
N ALA A 220 7.19 19.97 19.45
CA ALA A 220 8.47 19.66 18.82
C ALA A 220 8.35 18.76 17.57
N ARG A 221 7.15 18.43 17.12
CA ARG A 221 6.91 17.56 15.97
C ARG A 221 7.62 18.08 14.72
N LYS A 222 8.52 17.30 14.16
CA LYS A 222 9.13 17.61 12.87
C LYS A 222 8.08 17.56 11.76
N VAL A 223 7.91 18.68 11.05
CA VAL A 223 7.02 18.72 9.89
C VAL A 223 7.57 17.81 8.80
N VAL A 224 6.83 16.77 8.46
CA VAL A 224 7.20 15.84 7.39
C VAL A 224 6.98 16.55 6.05
N ARG A 225 8.08 16.84 5.36
CA ARG A 225 8.06 17.33 3.97
C ARG A 225 8.26 16.12 3.05
N PRO A 226 7.27 15.78 2.22
CA PRO A 226 7.46 14.71 1.25
C PRO A 226 8.54 15.15 0.25
N ASN A 227 9.40 14.22 -0.13
CA ASN A 227 10.34 14.48 -1.22
C ASN A 227 9.55 14.50 -2.54
N GLN A 228 9.59 15.61 -3.26
CA GLN A 228 8.88 15.75 -4.53
C GLN A 228 9.23 14.65 -5.56
N ALA A 229 10.45 14.12 -5.50
CA ALA A 229 10.88 13.01 -6.35
C ALA A 229 10.25 11.65 -5.99
N THR A 230 9.74 11.48 -4.74
CA THR A 230 9.09 10.24 -4.27
C THR A 230 7.59 10.37 -4.14
N ILE A 231 7.02 11.55 -4.35
CA ILE A 231 5.59 11.70 -4.53
C ILE A 231 5.27 11.00 -5.85
N GLN A 232 4.82 9.77 -5.80
CA GLN A 232 4.02 9.24 -6.89
C GLN A 232 2.82 10.16 -6.97
N ARG A 233 2.84 11.07 -7.95
CA ARG A 233 1.66 11.87 -8.32
C ARG A 233 0.53 10.86 -8.40
N GLY A 234 -0.54 11.12 -7.67
CA GLY A 234 -1.57 10.13 -7.43
C GLY A 234 -2.00 9.50 -8.75
N ARG A 235 -2.23 8.21 -8.73
CA ARG A 235 -2.67 7.40 -9.87
C ARG A 235 -3.94 7.99 -10.54
N GLU A 236 -4.58 8.93 -9.88
CA GLU A 236 -5.72 9.71 -10.34
C GLU A 236 -5.35 10.69 -11.46
N GLU A 237 -4.25 11.44 -11.38
CA GLU A 237 -3.86 12.37 -12.43
C GLU A 237 -3.36 11.68 -13.70
N SER A 238 -2.64 10.56 -13.58
CA SER A 238 -2.19 9.80 -14.75
C SER A 238 -3.32 8.95 -15.37
N GLY A 239 -4.30 8.52 -14.58
CA GLY A 239 -5.49 7.83 -15.05
C GLY A 239 -6.39 8.77 -15.84
N ASP A 240 -6.61 9.97 -15.35
CA ASP A 240 -7.39 11.00 -16.02
C ASP A 240 -6.71 11.48 -17.31
N TYR A 241 -5.39 11.69 -17.28
CA TYR A 241 -4.65 12.07 -18.48
C TYR A 241 -4.73 11.02 -19.61
N LEU A 242 -4.46 9.75 -19.27
CA LEU A 242 -4.54 8.67 -20.27
C LEU A 242 -5.98 8.45 -20.75
N TYR A 243 -6.96 8.62 -19.88
CA TYR A 243 -8.37 8.57 -20.25
C TYR A 243 -8.76 9.73 -21.17
N LEU A 244 -8.35 10.96 -20.86
CA LEU A 244 -8.57 12.13 -21.69
C LEU A 244 -7.87 11.99 -23.05
N LEU A 245 -6.62 11.53 -23.05
CA LEU A 245 -5.86 11.26 -24.28
C LEU A 245 -6.56 10.23 -25.16
N ASP A 246 -7.04 9.13 -24.58
CA ASP A 246 -7.78 8.09 -25.29
C ASP A 246 -9.09 8.61 -25.85
N ARG A 247 -9.84 9.35 -25.06
CA ARG A 247 -11.13 9.95 -25.44
C ARG A 247 -10.96 10.96 -26.56
N GLU A 248 -10.07 11.95 -26.41
CA GLU A 248 -9.88 13.03 -27.37
C GLU A 248 -9.36 12.50 -28.72
N THR A 249 -8.37 11.60 -28.70
CA THR A 249 -7.86 10.97 -29.93
C THR A 249 -8.89 10.06 -30.60
N SER A 250 -9.75 9.38 -29.82
CA SER A 250 -10.85 8.57 -30.38
C SER A 250 -11.91 9.40 -31.05
N ASP A 251 -12.26 10.57 -30.46
CA ASP A 251 -13.25 11.51 -31.02
C ASP A 251 -12.76 12.07 -32.36
N VAL A 252 -11.49 12.46 -32.46
CA VAL A 252 -10.89 12.93 -33.73
C VAL A 252 -10.98 11.87 -34.82
N VAL A 253 -10.58 10.61 -34.50
CA VAL A 253 -10.65 9.50 -35.48
C VAL A 253 -12.09 9.25 -35.95
N LYS A 254 -13.07 9.29 -35.04
CA LYS A 254 -14.49 9.13 -35.41
C LYS A 254 -14.95 10.20 -36.38
N ARG A 255 -14.63 11.46 -36.11
CA ARG A 255 -15.00 12.59 -36.98
C ARG A 255 -14.41 12.50 -38.37
N ILE A 256 -13.15 12.07 -38.50
CA ILE A 256 -12.51 11.80 -39.80
C ILE A 256 -13.29 10.74 -40.57
N VAL A 257 -13.61 9.63 -39.92
CA VAL A 257 -14.33 8.50 -40.53
C VAL A 257 -15.76 8.91 -40.92
N GLU A 258 -16.43 9.70 -40.09
CA GLU A 258 -17.78 10.23 -40.38
C GLU A 258 -17.75 11.18 -41.57
N ALA A 259 -16.82 12.14 -41.61
CA ALA A 259 -16.66 13.06 -42.73
C ALA A 259 -16.41 12.33 -44.07
N GLN A 260 -15.57 11.29 -44.05
CA GLN A 260 -15.28 10.45 -45.24
C GLN A 260 -16.45 9.55 -45.66
N ARG A 261 -17.45 9.34 -44.78
CA ARG A 261 -18.68 8.62 -45.12
C ARG A 261 -19.74 9.54 -45.78
N GLU A 262 -19.75 10.82 -45.37
CA GLU A 262 -20.73 11.79 -45.86
C GLU A 262 -20.39 12.30 -47.28
N SER A 263 -19.11 12.34 -47.64
CA SER A 263 -18.63 12.76 -48.94
C SER A 263 -17.41 11.94 -49.36
N ASP A 264 -17.39 11.51 -50.63
CA ASP A 264 -16.33 10.70 -51.20
C ASP A 264 -15.06 11.49 -51.54
N ASP A 265 -15.15 12.83 -51.60
CA ASP A 265 -14.09 13.75 -52.01
C ASP A 265 -13.88 14.81 -50.90
N VAL A 266 -13.47 14.38 -49.69
CA VAL A 266 -13.18 15.28 -48.57
C VAL A 266 -11.67 15.45 -48.42
N ASP A 267 -11.18 16.61 -48.85
CA ASP A 267 -9.76 16.98 -48.68
C ASP A 267 -9.47 17.59 -47.30
N GLU A 268 -10.50 18.15 -46.62
CA GLU A 268 -10.35 18.82 -45.32
C GLU A 268 -11.43 18.39 -44.33
N VAL A 269 -11.00 18.03 -43.12
CA VAL A 269 -11.92 17.75 -42.00
C VAL A 269 -11.73 18.80 -40.89
N ARG A 270 -12.82 19.51 -40.55
CA ARG A 270 -12.81 20.51 -39.48
C ARG A 270 -13.21 19.90 -38.15
N ILE A 271 -12.37 20.13 -37.14
CA ILE A 271 -12.55 19.60 -35.79
C ILE A 271 -12.67 20.76 -34.80
N PRO A 272 -13.77 20.88 -34.05
CA PRO A 272 -13.91 21.91 -33.05
C PRO A 272 -12.89 21.69 -31.90
N SER A 273 -12.14 22.75 -31.58
CA SER A 273 -11.25 22.80 -30.41
C SER A 273 -11.62 24.00 -29.54
N GLY A 274 -11.17 23.97 -28.27
CA GLY A 274 -11.42 25.09 -27.35
C GLY A 274 -10.78 26.42 -27.76
N SER A 275 -9.83 26.39 -28.69
CA SER A 275 -9.15 27.56 -29.29
C SER A 275 -9.70 27.99 -30.67
N GLY A 276 -10.66 27.26 -31.23
CA GLY A 276 -11.22 27.49 -32.57
C GLY A 276 -11.46 26.20 -33.34
N GLU A 277 -11.51 26.27 -34.65
CA GLU A 277 -11.59 25.10 -35.53
C GLU A 277 -10.18 24.66 -35.97
N LEU A 278 -9.88 23.38 -35.82
CA LEU A 278 -8.67 22.76 -36.35
C LEU A 278 -8.99 22.08 -37.67
N VAL A 279 -8.09 22.18 -38.63
CA VAL A 279 -8.23 21.59 -39.95
C VAL A 279 -7.27 20.41 -40.08
N ILE A 280 -7.79 19.25 -40.48
CA ILE A 280 -7.01 18.09 -40.87
C ILE A 280 -7.03 18.03 -42.38
N GLN A 281 -5.84 18.03 -43.01
CA GLN A 281 -5.67 17.83 -44.43
C GLN A 281 -5.54 16.34 -44.72
N LEU A 282 -6.42 15.82 -45.53
CA LEU A 282 -6.39 14.42 -45.96
C LEU A 282 -5.65 14.30 -47.30
N PRO A 283 -4.92 13.20 -47.56
CA PRO A 283 -4.21 12.98 -48.82
C PRO A 283 -5.19 13.02 -49.99
N ALA A 284 -4.91 13.84 -50.96
CA ALA A 284 -5.78 14.05 -52.12
C ALA A 284 -6.04 12.74 -52.90
N GLY A 285 -7.31 12.41 -53.11
CA GLY A 285 -7.72 11.23 -53.91
C GLY A 285 -7.54 9.87 -53.23
N LYS A 286 -7.17 9.82 -51.94
CA LYS A 286 -7.05 8.57 -51.18
C LYS A 286 -7.90 8.62 -49.91
N LYS A 287 -8.79 7.64 -49.73
CA LYS A 287 -9.48 7.48 -48.45
C LYS A 287 -8.53 6.92 -47.38
N VAL A 288 -8.40 7.62 -46.26
CA VAL A 288 -7.61 7.14 -45.11
C VAL A 288 -8.45 6.13 -44.36
N GLY A 289 -8.06 4.86 -44.43
CA GLY A 289 -8.79 3.76 -43.81
C GLY A 289 -8.72 3.80 -42.30
N LEU A 290 -9.77 3.32 -41.62
CA LEU A 290 -9.83 3.18 -40.17
C LEU A 290 -8.58 2.42 -39.56
N PRO A 291 -8.05 1.35 -40.20
CA PRO A 291 -6.84 0.68 -39.72
C PRO A 291 -5.61 1.61 -39.69
N GLN A 292 -5.44 2.49 -40.66
CA GLN A 292 -4.35 3.47 -40.73
C GLN A 292 -4.48 4.51 -39.64
N LEU A 293 -5.67 5.09 -39.46
CA LEU A 293 -5.97 6.04 -38.37
C LEU A 293 -5.73 5.42 -36.99
N GLN A 294 -6.14 4.17 -36.78
CA GLN A 294 -5.89 3.45 -35.53
C GLN A 294 -4.40 3.18 -35.29
N ARG A 295 -3.63 2.94 -36.33
CA ARG A 295 -2.17 2.76 -36.24
C ARG A 295 -1.49 4.06 -35.82
N LEU A 296 -1.84 5.19 -36.44
CA LEU A 296 -1.32 6.51 -36.10
C LEU A 296 -1.70 6.91 -34.66
N ARG A 297 -2.95 6.66 -34.27
CA ARG A 297 -3.42 6.89 -32.89
C ARG A 297 -2.60 6.08 -31.88
N ARG A 298 -2.34 4.80 -32.12
CA ARG A 298 -1.53 3.95 -31.21
C ARG A 298 -0.10 4.45 -31.10
N ALA A 299 0.50 4.89 -32.21
CA ALA A 299 1.85 5.47 -32.22
C ALA A 299 1.89 6.75 -31.38
N PHE A 300 0.93 7.66 -31.57
CA PHE A 300 0.81 8.89 -30.79
C PHE A 300 0.62 8.62 -29.29
N MET A 301 -0.26 7.69 -28.94
CA MET A 301 -0.45 7.27 -27.54
C MET A 301 0.83 6.64 -26.95
N GLY A 302 1.60 5.91 -27.74
CA GLY A 302 2.89 5.33 -27.34
C GLY A 302 3.93 6.38 -26.99
N LEU A 303 4.04 7.45 -27.80
CA LEU A 303 4.91 8.60 -27.53
C LEU A 303 4.57 9.29 -26.20
N HIS A 304 3.29 9.49 -25.93
CA HIS A 304 2.81 10.13 -24.70
C HIS A 304 2.85 9.21 -23.46
N ARG A 305 2.92 7.89 -23.62
CA ARG A 305 3.14 6.92 -22.54
C ARG A 305 4.61 6.85 -22.12
N GLY A 306 5.55 7.12 -23.03
CA GLY A 306 6.99 6.98 -22.82
C GLY A 306 7.67 8.11 -22.04
N GLY A 307 6.94 9.05 -21.46
CA GLY A 307 7.50 10.00 -20.48
C GLY A 307 8.04 11.33 -21.02
N ILE A 308 7.99 11.61 -22.32
CA ILE A 308 8.43 12.91 -22.87
C ILE A 308 7.40 14.03 -22.63
N GLY A 309 6.18 13.68 -22.26
CA GLY A 309 5.08 14.63 -22.02
C GLY A 309 4.63 14.79 -20.55
N LEU A 310 5.14 13.99 -19.64
CA LEU A 310 4.64 13.95 -18.26
C LEU A 310 5.03 15.16 -17.40
N GLU A 311 6.10 15.87 -17.73
CA GLU A 311 6.47 17.11 -17.00
C GLU A 311 5.58 18.30 -17.39
N ALA A 312 4.95 18.26 -18.56
CA ALA A 312 4.00 19.27 -19.04
C ALA A 312 2.51 18.90 -18.80
N ALA A 313 2.23 17.68 -18.32
CA ALA A 313 0.88 17.11 -18.24
C ALA A 313 0.00 17.71 -17.12
N GLY A 314 0.60 18.37 -16.12
CA GLY A 314 -0.14 18.91 -14.97
C GLY A 314 -1.10 20.08 -15.29
N ASP A 315 -1.06 20.65 -16.49
CA ASP A 315 -1.87 21.82 -16.88
C ASP A 315 -2.41 21.75 -18.32
N MET A 316 -2.33 20.60 -18.99
CA MET A 316 -2.85 20.45 -20.35
C MET A 316 -4.36 20.29 -20.34
N LYS A 317 -5.06 21.36 -20.72
CA LYS A 317 -6.48 21.32 -21.06
C LYS A 317 -6.73 20.34 -22.23
N SER A 318 -7.87 19.65 -22.24
CA SER A 318 -8.27 18.70 -23.31
C SER A 318 -8.14 19.26 -24.74
N SER A 319 -8.30 20.57 -24.91
CA SER A 319 -8.09 21.27 -26.17
C SER A 319 -6.65 21.13 -26.71
N ARG A 320 -5.63 21.26 -25.86
CA ARG A 320 -4.23 21.12 -26.29
C ARG A 320 -3.87 19.70 -26.74
N LEU A 321 -4.45 18.68 -26.11
CA LEU A 321 -4.25 17.29 -26.54
C LEU A 321 -4.82 17.05 -27.94
N ARG A 322 -5.99 17.61 -28.21
CA ARG A 322 -6.64 17.55 -29.51
C ARG A 322 -5.80 18.27 -30.57
N ASP A 323 -5.34 19.51 -30.28
CA ASP A 323 -4.47 20.29 -31.15
C ASP A 323 -3.18 19.54 -31.51
N THR A 324 -2.51 18.97 -30.52
CA THR A 324 -1.26 18.21 -30.73
C THR A 324 -1.49 16.94 -31.56
N PHE A 325 -2.62 16.25 -31.37
CA PHE A 325 -2.93 15.07 -32.16
C PHE A 325 -3.28 15.40 -33.60
N VAL A 326 -4.00 16.49 -33.83
CA VAL A 326 -4.30 16.99 -35.19
C VAL A 326 -3.03 17.38 -35.95
N THR A 327 -2.10 18.10 -35.28
CA THR A 327 -0.79 18.41 -35.85
C THR A 327 -0.01 17.15 -36.21
N TYR A 328 0.02 16.17 -35.30
CA TYR A 328 0.68 14.90 -35.56
C TYR A 328 0.09 14.13 -36.76
N LEU A 329 -1.25 14.19 -36.96
CA LEU A 329 -1.90 13.56 -38.12
C LEU A 329 -1.53 14.27 -39.40
N ASN A 330 -1.54 15.60 -39.44
CA ASN A 330 -1.15 16.38 -40.60
C ASN A 330 0.32 16.09 -41.01
N ASP A 331 1.24 16.10 -40.04
CA ASP A 331 2.67 15.73 -40.26
C ASP A 331 2.84 14.30 -40.79
N ALA A 332 1.95 13.38 -40.37
CA ALA A 332 1.99 12.00 -40.82
C ALA A 332 1.45 11.84 -42.24
N PHE A 333 0.42 12.59 -42.61
CA PHE A 333 -0.16 12.58 -43.97
C PHE A 333 0.74 13.24 -44.99
N GLU A 334 1.43 14.35 -44.63
CA GLU A 334 2.46 14.97 -45.50
C GLU A 334 3.63 14.06 -45.82
N LYS A 335 3.97 13.12 -44.93
CA LYS A 335 5.07 12.17 -45.15
C LYS A 335 4.69 10.94 -45.97
N ASP A 336 3.40 10.66 -46.12
CA ASP A 336 2.87 9.54 -46.89
C ASP A 336 2.46 9.97 -48.32
N GLU A 337 2.59 11.26 -48.68
CA GLU A 337 2.56 11.81 -50.05
C GLU A 337 3.92 11.64 -50.74
#